data_e5f3b4c1946f596ea9e2131f5af47d1d
#
_entry.id   e5f3b4c1946f596ea9e2131f5af47d1d
#
_cell.length_a   1.000
_cell.length_b   1.000
_cell.length_c   1.000
_cell.angle_alpha   90.00
_cell.angle_beta   90.00
_cell.angle_gamma   90.00
#
_symmetry.space_group_name_H-M   'P 1'
#
loop_
_entity.id
_entity.type
_entity.pdbx_description
1 polymer ?
#
loop_
_entity_poly.entity_id
_entity_poly.type
_entity_poly.pdbx_seq_one_letter_code
_entity_poly.pdbx_strand_id
1 'polypeptide(L)'
;MTFKSHIITAMKHTLSTLPLTNSFTALGESFFSRVKPTPFQTPAEIVHFNRHAAPLLDLDPELSLDSSFADLFSGKQLLADADPISMLYAGHQFGHYVQQLGDGRAIILGETTNQLGDRWEIQLKGSGLTPYSRDGDGRAVLRSTIREYLCSEAMHALGIPTTRALCIVGSDDEVYREQIEPGAMLTRLAPSHVRFGSFEVFYYRNQFEHIRTLADYVIAHHYPELVDAQDRYAAWLETVVERTASLIAQWQAVGFCHGVMNSDNMSIL
;
A
#
# COMPACT_ATOMS: atom_id res chain seq x y z
N MET A 1 -26.35 -18.22 -13.81
CA MET A 1 -25.32 -17.19 -13.61
C MET A 1 -24.53 -17.09 -14.89
N THR A 2 -24.77 -16.05 -15.67
CA THR A 2 -24.14 -15.85 -16.98
C THR A 2 -22.80 -15.18 -16.75
N PHE A 3 -21.70 -15.91 -16.98
CA PHE A 3 -20.37 -15.31 -17.04
C PHE A 3 -20.36 -14.29 -18.19
N LYS A 4 -20.39 -13.00 -17.86
CA LYS A 4 -20.03 -11.97 -18.84
C LYS A 4 -18.54 -12.15 -19.13
N SER A 5 -18.21 -12.70 -20.31
CA SER A 5 -16.86 -12.60 -20.86
C SER A 5 -16.58 -11.12 -21.07
N HIS A 6 -15.84 -10.50 -20.16
CA HIS A 6 -15.31 -9.17 -20.40
C HIS A 6 -14.27 -9.33 -21.49
N ILE A 7 -14.55 -8.74 -22.63
CA ILE A 7 -13.57 -8.55 -23.69
C ILE A 7 -12.42 -7.79 -23.04
N ILE A 8 -11.26 -8.43 -22.93
CA ILE A 8 -10.02 -7.80 -22.50
C ILE A 8 -9.72 -6.72 -23.54
N THR A 9 -10.11 -5.51 -23.25
CA THR A 9 -9.75 -4.34 -24.05
C THR A 9 -8.23 -4.23 -24.00
N ALA A 10 -7.57 -3.92 -25.11
CA ALA A 10 -6.12 -3.88 -25.20
C ALA A 10 -5.50 -3.08 -24.04
N MET A 11 -4.50 -3.66 -23.36
CA MET A 11 -3.75 -2.99 -22.31
C MET A 11 -3.25 -1.64 -22.80
N LYS A 12 -3.50 -0.56 -22.02
CA LYS A 12 -3.29 0.81 -22.49
C LYS A 12 -1.92 1.35 -22.16
N HIS A 13 -1.26 0.81 -21.10
CA HIS A 13 -0.09 1.44 -20.53
C HIS A 13 1.14 0.54 -20.61
N THR A 14 2.25 1.18 -20.95
CA THR A 14 3.59 0.71 -20.61
C THR A 14 3.99 1.36 -19.28
N LEU A 15 5.10 0.94 -18.70
CA LEU A 15 5.62 1.58 -17.50
C LEU A 15 5.88 3.09 -17.70
N SER A 16 6.36 3.47 -18.89
CA SER A 16 6.65 4.87 -19.21
C SER A 16 5.42 5.75 -19.46
N THR A 17 4.27 5.13 -19.71
CA THR A 17 3.00 5.83 -20.00
C THR A 17 1.94 5.62 -18.93
N LEU A 18 2.27 4.94 -17.83
CA LEU A 18 1.37 4.75 -16.70
C LEU A 18 1.08 6.11 -16.06
N PRO A 19 -0.16 6.61 -16.13
CA PRO A 19 -0.49 7.91 -15.55
C PRO A 19 -0.52 7.80 -14.04
N LEU A 20 0.20 8.68 -13.35
CA LEU A 20 0.17 8.77 -11.91
C LEU A 20 -0.40 10.10 -11.46
N THR A 21 -1.19 10.03 -10.41
CA THR A 21 -1.61 11.16 -9.59
C THR A 21 -1.34 10.82 -8.13
N ASN A 22 -1.51 11.76 -7.23
CA ASN A 22 -1.47 11.49 -5.80
C ASN A 22 -2.47 12.40 -5.10
N SER A 23 -3.73 11.97 -5.06
CA SER A 23 -4.82 12.76 -4.48
C SER A 23 -4.65 12.97 -2.97
N PHE A 24 -3.95 12.05 -2.29
CA PHE A 24 -3.68 12.18 -0.85
C PHE A 24 -2.86 13.44 -0.53
N THR A 25 -2.03 13.92 -1.46
CA THR A 25 -1.22 15.12 -1.26
C THR A 25 -2.04 16.41 -1.17
N ALA A 26 -3.28 16.41 -1.65
CA ALA A 26 -4.20 17.53 -1.49
C ALA A 26 -4.63 17.78 -0.03
N LEU A 27 -4.45 16.79 0.87
CA LEU A 27 -4.73 16.94 2.30
C LEU A 27 -3.73 17.88 3.01
N GLY A 28 -2.54 18.07 2.44
CA GLY A 28 -1.47 18.89 3.01
C GLY A 28 -0.43 18.11 3.81
N GLU A 29 0.70 18.76 4.08
CA GLU A 29 1.91 18.13 4.64
C GLU A 29 1.79 17.71 6.11
N SER A 30 0.65 17.97 6.77
CA SER A 30 0.36 17.42 8.10
C SER A 30 0.11 15.90 8.07
N PHE A 31 -0.22 15.33 6.91
CA PHE A 31 -0.64 13.93 6.75
C PHE A 31 0.48 13.00 6.26
N PHE A 32 1.52 13.56 5.68
CA PHE A 32 2.60 12.81 5.04
C PHE A 32 3.90 13.63 4.99
N SER A 33 4.96 12.97 4.56
CA SER A 33 6.21 13.63 4.15
C SER A 33 6.58 13.25 2.73
N ARG A 34 6.99 14.22 1.90
CA ARG A 34 7.57 13.92 0.59
C ARG A 34 8.95 13.33 0.77
N VAL A 35 9.17 12.18 0.16
CA VAL A 35 10.45 11.46 0.26
C VAL A 35 10.63 10.56 -0.96
N LYS A 36 11.80 10.61 -1.57
CA LYS A 36 12.14 9.72 -2.68
C LYS A 36 12.68 8.38 -2.16
N PRO A 37 12.39 7.28 -2.86
CA PRO A 37 13.04 6.01 -2.57
C PRO A 37 14.57 6.14 -2.60
N THR A 38 15.24 5.41 -1.72
CA THR A 38 16.68 5.24 -1.75
C THR A 38 16.98 3.93 -2.50
N PRO A 39 17.59 3.96 -3.69
CA PRO A 39 17.91 2.76 -4.45
C PRO A 39 18.88 1.85 -3.70
N PHE A 40 19.02 0.61 -4.16
CA PHE A 40 20.09 -0.27 -3.73
C PHE A 40 21.45 0.22 -4.23
N GLN A 41 22.50 -0.16 -3.52
CA GLN A 41 23.91 0.15 -3.92
C GLN A 41 24.40 -0.84 -4.98
N THR A 42 23.98 -2.10 -4.87
CA THR A 42 24.27 -3.15 -5.85
C THR A 42 23.16 -3.22 -6.92
N PRO A 43 23.41 -3.85 -8.07
CA PRO A 43 22.37 -4.01 -9.09
C PRO A 43 21.12 -4.68 -8.55
N ALA A 44 19.97 -4.16 -8.97
CA ALA A 44 18.69 -4.71 -8.62
C ALA A 44 18.23 -5.72 -9.67
N GLU A 45 17.68 -6.85 -9.22
CA GLU A 45 17.18 -7.93 -10.09
C GLU A 45 15.72 -8.24 -9.77
N ILE A 46 14.95 -8.63 -10.78
CA ILE A 46 13.56 -9.03 -10.62
C ILE A 46 13.55 -10.46 -10.08
N VAL A 47 13.07 -10.60 -8.84
CA VAL A 47 12.87 -11.92 -8.22
C VAL A 47 11.56 -12.53 -8.72
N HIS A 48 10.49 -11.73 -8.79
CA HIS A 48 9.19 -12.18 -9.29
C HIS A 48 8.33 -11.00 -9.77
N PHE A 49 7.54 -11.26 -10.82
CA PHE A 49 6.52 -10.35 -11.34
C PHE A 49 5.16 -11.05 -11.40
N ASN A 50 4.15 -10.43 -10.81
CA ASN A 50 2.79 -10.97 -10.76
C ASN A 50 1.98 -10.54 -11.98
N ARG A 51 1.91 -11.40 -12.98
CA ARG A 51 1.14 -11.20 -14.20
C ARG A 51 -0.37 -11.04 -13.95
N HIS A 52 -0.88 -11.58 -12.83
CA HIS A 52 -2.29 -11.45 -12.45
C HIS A 52 -2.61 -10.11 -11.75
N ALA A 53 -1.60 -9.43 -11.23
CA ALA A 53 -1.78 -8.10 -10.64
C ALA A 53 -1.53 -6.96 -11.65
N ALA A 54 -0.77 -7.19 -12.72
CA ALA A 54 -0.47 -6.19 -13.73
C ALA A 54 -1.74 -5.54 -14.35
N PRO A 55 -2.81 -6.30 -14.67
CA PRO A 55 -4.06 -5.73 -15.20
C PRO A 55 -4.77 -4.75 -14.26
N LEU A 56 -4.49 -4.77 -12.95
CA LEU A 56 -5.05 -3.78 -12.01
C LEU A 56 -4.58 -2.36 -12.32
N LEU A 57 -3.43 -2.24 -12.99
CA LEU A 57 -2.86 -0.98 -13.46
C LEU A 57 -2.99 -0.81 -14.99
N ASP A 58 -3.79 -1.61 -15.67
CA ASP A 58 -3.83 -1.69 -17.14
C ASP A 58 -2.47 -1.95 -17.79
N LEU A 59 -1.54 -2.59 -17.07
CA LEU A 59 -0.24 -3.02 -17.60
C LEU A 59 -0.36 -4.36 -18.31
N ASP A 60 0.41 -4.53 -19.38
CA ASP A 60 0.51 -5.80 -20.08
C ASP A 60 1.14 -6.88 -19.17
N PRO A 61 0.47 -8.01 -18.91
CA PRO A 61 1.06 -9.13 -18.18
C PRO A 61 2.34 -9.71 -18.80
N GLU A 62 2.53 -9.50 -20.11
CA GLU A 62 3.69 -9.97 -20.88
C GLU A 62 4.73 -8.85 -21.14
N LEU A 63 4.63 -7.73 -20.41
CA LEU A 63 5.59 -6.63 -20.55
C LEU A 63 7.03 -7.10 -20.33
N SER A 64 7.97 -6.42 -20.99
CA SER A 64 9.39 -6.74 -20.85
C SER A 64 9.88 -6.50 -19.43
N LEU A 65 10.49 -7.52 -18.85
CA LEU A 65 11.12 -7.47 -17.52
C LEU A 65 12.64 -7.22 -17.69
N ASP A 66 12.98 -6.11 -18.27
CA ASP A 66 14.37 -5.67 -18.47
C ASP A 66 14.90 -4.85 -17.26
N SER A 67 16.10 -4.33 -17.41
CA SER A 67 16.73 -3.52 -16.35
C SER A 67 15.95 -2.25 -16.02
N SER A 68 15.19 -1.70 -16.97
CA SER A 68 14.37 -0.51 -16.71
C SER A 68 13.20 -0.80 -15.77
N PHE A 69 12.63 -2.01 -15.85
CA PHE A 69 11.64 -2.48 -14.89
C PHE A 69 12.23 -2.58 -13.48
N ALA A 70 13.41 -3.22 -13.36
CA ALA A 70 14.09 -3.34 -12.07
C ALA A 70 14.46 -1.95 -11.50
N ASP A 71 14.94 -1.04 -12.33
CA ASP A 71 15.30 0.32 -11.92
C ASP A 71 14.10 1.13 -11.40
N LEU A 72 12.92 0.97 -11.98
CA LEU A 72 11.70 1.62 -11.50
C LEU A 72 11.27 1.07 -10.14
N PHE A 73 11.16 -0.24 -10.00
CA PHE A 73 10.64 -0.87 -8.79
C PHE A 73 11.70 -1.10 -7.70
N SER A 74 12.96 -0.75 -7.95
CA SER A 74 14.01 -0.56 -6.94
C SER A 74 14.15 0.90 -6.47
N GLY A 75 13.34 1.82 -7.02
CA GLY A 75 13.40 3.23 -6.67
C GLY A 75 14.59 3.99 -7.27
N LYS A 76 15.37 3.38 -8.16
CA LYS A 76 16.49 4.03 -8.86
C LYS A 76 16.00 5.04 -9.91
N GLN A 77 14.87 4.74 -10.54
CA GLN A 77 14.13 5.66 -11.39
C GLN A 77 12.74 5.87 -10.83
N LEU A 78 12.15 7.02 -11.08
CA LEU A 78 10.76 7.28 -10.77
C LEU A 78 9.92 7.15 -12.03
N LEU A 79 8.70 6.67 -11.86
CA LEU A 79 7.67 6.78 -12.90
C LEU A 79 7.42 8.25 -13.21
N ALA A 80 7.05 8.55 -14.45
CA ALA A 80 6.62 9.90 -14.82
C ALA A 80 5.45 10.31 -13.90
N ASP A 81 5.39 11.58 -13.55
CA ASP A 81 4.36 12.18 -12.70
C ASP A 81 4.27 11.59 -11.27
N ALA A 82 5.23 10.79 -10.83
CA ALA A 82 5.27 10.31 -9.45
C ALA A 82 5.47 11.48 -8.47
N ASP A 83 4.62 11.54 -7.42
CA ASP A 83 4.78 12.42 -6.25
C ASP A 83 4.95 11.57 -4.98
N PRO A 84 6.19 11.07 -4.72
CA PRO A 84 6.42 10.06 -3.71
C PRO A 84 6.26 10.61 -2.30
N ILE A 85 5.46 9.90 -1.49
CA ILE A 85 5.19 10.25 -0.10
C ILE A 85 5.34 9.04 0.84
N SER A 86 5.64 9.31 2.11
CA SER A 86 5.43 8.39 3.21
C SER A 86 4.36 8.93 4.14
N MET A 87 3.40 8.08 4.54
CA MET A 87 2.23 8.49 5.32
C MET A 87 2.56 8.56 6.81
N LEU A 88 1.99 9.58 7.48
CA LEU A 88 2.01 9.71 8.93
C LEU A 88 0.86 8.88 9.54
N TYR A 89 1.16 8.13 10.58
CA TYR A 89 0.18 7.49 11.45
C TYR A 89 0.79 7.22 12.83
N ALA A 90 -0.05 6.96 13.80
CA ALA A 90 0.31 6.44 15.11
C ALA A 90 -0.18 4.99 15.24
N GLY A 91 -0.21 4.43 16.42
CA GLY A 91 -0.84 3.14 16.65
C GLY A 91 -0.72 2.64 18.07
N HIS A 92 -1.64 1.75 18.41
CA HIS A 92 -1.58 0.97 19.65
C HIS A 92 -0.87 -0.35 19.36
N GLN A 93 0.41 -0.42 19.76
CA GLN A 93 1.23 -1.62 19.61
C GLN A 93 1.29 -2.36 20.96
N PHE A 94 0.77 -3.59 20.99
CA PHE A 94 0.75 -4.43 22.20
C PHE A 94 0.15 -3.75 23.44
N GLY A 95 -0.92 -2.95 23.23
CA GLY A 95 -1.62 -2.23 24.28
C GLY A 95 -0.99 -0.89 24.68
N HIS A 96 0.08 -0.47 24.04
CA HIS A 96 0.73 0.83 24.29
C HIS A 96 0.57 1.74 23.08
N TYR A 97 0.17 2.99 23.33
CA TYR A 97 0.11 4.01 22.30
C TYR A 97 1.50 4.48 21.90
N VAL A 98 1.82 4.40 20.62
CA VAL A 98 3.05 4.93 20.02
C VAL A 98 2.69 6.18 19.22
N GLN A 99 3.13 7.33 19.68
CA GLN A 99 2.71 8.65 19.21
C GLN A 99 3.01 8.91 17.72
N GLN A 100 4.08 8.34 17.22
CA GLN A 100 4.49 8.49 15.83
C GLN A 100 5.13 7.21 15.32
N LEU A 101 4.48 6.63 14.34
CA LEU A 101 4.96 5.53 13.53
C LEU A 101 5.18 6.05 12.10
N GLY A 102 4.23 5.83 11.22
CA GLY A 102 4.32 6.21 9.83
C GLY A 102 5.00 5.13 8.97
N ASP A 103 5.04 5.39 7.69
CA ASP A 103 5.65 4.50 6.70
C ASP A 103 7.19 4.57 6.78
N GLY A 104 7.77 3.96 7.83
CA GLY A 104 9.21 4.03 8.14
C GLY A 104 10.11 3.26 7.15
N ARG A 105 9.53 2.51 6.21
CA ARG A 105 10.24 1.79 5.14
C ARG A 105 9.40 1.60 3.89
N ALA A 106 8.35 2.40 3.73
CA ALA A 106 7.48 2.30 2.58
C ALA A 106 7.20 3.69 2.02
N ILE A 107 7.07 3.78 0.71
CA ILE A 107 6.86 5.03 -0.02
C ILE A 107 5.80 4.79 -1.08
N ILE A 108 4.72 5.55 -1.04
CA ILE A 108 3.70 5.57 -2.10
C ILE A 108 4.22 6.43 -3.24
N LEU A 109 4.35 5.86 -4.43
CA LEU A 109 4.79 6.57 -5.63
C LEU A 109 3.69 7.47 -6.22
N GLY A 110 2.46 7.08 -6.02
CA GLY A 110 1.25 7.70 -6.53
C GLY A 110 0.15 6.67 -6.67
N GLU A 111 -0.90 7.05 -7.38
CA GLU A 111 -2.06 6.24 -7.69
C GLU A 111 -2.41 6.32 -9.17
N THR A 112 -3.06 5.30 -9.68
CA THR A 112 -3.65 5.27 -11.03
C THR A 112 -5.08 4.78 -10.97
N THR A 113 -5.88 5.14 -11.97
CA THR A 113 -7.24 4.62 -12.13
C THR A 113 -7.27 3.79 -13.40
N ASN A 114 -7.66 2.52 -13.25
CA ASN A 114 -7.75 1.60 -14.38
C ASN A 114 -9.02 1.83 -15.23
N GLN A 115 -9.13 1.11 -16.33
CA GLN A 115 -10.27 1.22 -17.26
C GLN A 115 -11.62 0.82 -16.63
N LEU A 116 -11.61 0.09 -15.52
CA LEU A 116 -12.82 -0.27 -14.78
C LEU A 116 -13.25 0.84 -13.81
N GLY A 117 -12.43 1.89 -13.66
CA GLY A 117 -12.66 2.96 -12.70
C GLY A 117 -12.11 2.67 -11.31
N ASP A 118 -11.39 1.55 -11.13
CA ASP A 118 -10.78 1.22 -9.84
C ASP A 118 -9.50 2.00 -9.64
N ARG A 119 -9.32 2.55 -8.45
CA ARG A 119 -8.10 3.27 -8.03
C ARG A 119 -7.14 2.32 -7.34
N TRP A 120 -5.86 2.48 -7.67
CA TRP A 120 -4.78 1.68 -7.12
C TRP A 120 -3.58 2.55 -6.75
N GLU A 121 -3.26 2.62 -5.47
CA GLU A 121 -2.01 3.18 -4.97
C GLU A 121 -0.88 2.19 -5.21
N ILE A 122 0.28 2.73 -5.64
CA ILE A 122 1.51 1.96 -5.88
C ILE A 122 2.50 2.30 -4.78
N GLN A 123 2.80 1.34 -3.92
CA GLN A 123 3.69 1.54 -2.79
C GLN A 123 4.91 0.62 -2.88
N LEU A 124 6.12 1.19 -2.75
CA LEU A 124 7.37 0.46 -2.57
C LEU A 124 7.62 0.22 -1.08
N LYS A 125 7.78 -1.03 -0.68
CA LYS A 125 8.17 -1.41 0.69
C LYS A 125 9.59 -1.95 0.73
N GLY A 126 10.40 -1.46 1.64
CA GLY A 126 11.85 -1.67 1.68
C GLY A 126 12.64 -0.55 0.98
N SER A 127 11.99 0.57 0.69
CA SER A 127 12.44 1.65 -0.18
C SER A 127 13.44 2.62 0.45
N GLY A 128 14.01 2.28 1.60
CA GLY A 128 14.99 3.10 2.31
C GLY A 128 14.39 3.98 3.40
N LEU A 129 15.22 4.87 3.91
CA LEU A 129 14.86 5.75 5.03
C LEU A 129 13.76 6.75 4.65
N THR A 130 12.85 6.95 5.59
CA THR A 130 11.85 8.01 5.57
C THR A 130 11.92 8.80 6.87
N PRO A 131 11.25 9.95 7.00
CA PRO A 131 11.16 10.67 8.26
C PRO A 131 10.54 9.87 9.43
N TYR A 132 9.97 8.70 9.14
CA TYR A 132 9.30 7.82 10.10
C TYR A 132 10.07 6.53 10.40
N SER A 133 11.29 6.39 9.92
CA SER A 133 12.09 5.15 10.09
C SER A 133 12.56 4.90 11.52
N ARG A 134 12.51 5.92 12.37
CA ARG A 134 13.05 5.85 13.75
C ARG A 134 14.49 5.36 13.71
N ASP A 135 14.83 4.28 14.43
CA ASP A 135 16.16 3.66 14.46
C ASP A 135 16.34 2.57 13.37
N GLY A 136 15.35 2.42 12.46
CA GLY A 136 15.41 1.43 11.40
C GLY A 136 16.19 1.92 10.17
N ASP A 137 16.62 0.99 9.34
CA ASP A 137 17.35 1.26 8.08
C ASP A 137 16.44 1.52 6.88
N GLY A 138 15.12 1.41 7.06
CA GLY A 138 14.16 1.57 5.99
C GLY A 138 14.15 0.41 4.97
N ARG A 139 14.89 -0.64 5.19
CA ARG A 139 15.00 -1.78 4.27
C ARG A 139 14.09 -2.94 4.65
N ALA A 140 13.82 -3.80 3.68
CA ALA A 140 13.22 -5.11 3.86
C ALA A 140 14.20 -6.19 3.38
N VAL A 141 14.13 -7.38 3.98
CA VAL A 141 14.93 -8.54 3.57
C VAL A 141 14.12 -9.45 2.67
N LEU A 142 14.79 -10.15 1.75
CA LEU A 142 14.14 -10.99 0.74
C LEU A 142 13.21 -12.02 1.36
N ARG A 143 13.63 -12.70 2.41
CA ARG A 143 12.84 -13.71 3.12
C ARG A 143 11.48 -13.18 3.60
N SER A 144 11.47 -12.01 4.22
CA SER A 144 10.22 -11.40 4.72
C SER A 144 9.35 -10.86 3.60
N THR A 145 9.97 -10.38 2.53
CA THR A 145 9.31 -9.86 1.33
C THR A 145 8.57 -10.98 0.58
N ILE A 146 9.23 -12.14 0.39
CA ILE A 146 8.60 -13.34 -0.19
C ILE A 146 7.40 -13.79 0.65
N ARG A 147 7.55 -13.84 1.98
CA ARG A 147 6.44 -14.23 2.88
C ARG A 147 5.25 -13.30 2.75
N GLU A 148 5.47 -11.98 2.71
CA GLU A 148 4.40 -10.99 2.54
C GLU A 148 3.71 -11.15 1.18
N TYR A 149 4.49 -11.28 0.11
CA TYR A 149 3.98 -11.53 -1.24
C TYR A 149 3.08 -12.77 -1.30
N LEU A 150 3.59 -13.91 -0.83
CA LEU A 150 2.85 -15.18 -0.88
C LEU A 150 1.58 -15.12 -0.03
N CYS A 151 1.65 -14.51 1.15
CA CYS A 151 0.49 -14.40 2.03
C CYS A 151 -0.61 -13.52 1.41
N SER A 152 -0.26 -12.36 0.87
CA SER A 152 -1.24 -11.46 0.26
C SER A 152 -1.91 -12.08 -0.96
N GLU A 153 -1.15 -12.70 -1.86
CA GLU A 153 -1.72 -13.34 -3.05
C GLU A 153 -2.53 -14.61 -2.71
N ALA A 154 -2.13 -15.36 -1.68
CA ALA A 154 -2.94 -16.48 -1.18
C ALA A 154 -4.28 -16.02 -0.61
N MET A 155 -4.31 -14.93 0.18
CA MET A 155 -5.54 -14.34 0.70
C MET A 155 -6.44 -13.87 -0.44
N HIS A 156 -5.88 -13.20 -1.45
CA HIS A 156 -6.62 -12.80 -2.64
C HIS A 156 -7.23 -14.00 -3.37
N ALA A 157 -6.45 -15.08 -3.56
CA ALA A 157 -6.92 -16.29 -4.22
C ALA A 157 -8.06 -17.00 -3.45
N LEU A 158 -8.11 -16.83 -2.13
CA LEU A 158 -9.20 -17.30 -1.26
C LEU A 158 -10.42 -16.35 -1.26
N GLY A 159 -10.37 -15.24 -1.99
CA GLY A 159 -11.44 -14.24 -2.04
C GLY A 159 -11.49 -13.34 -0.79
N ILE A 160 -10.43 -13.32 0.01
CA ILE A 160 -10.32 -12.50 1.23
C ILE A 160 -9.70 -11.14 0.86
N PRO A 161 -10.31 -10.01 1.25
CA PRO A 161 -9.76 -8.68 0.99
C PRO A 161 -8.35 -8.53 1.55
N THR A 162 -7.44 -8.05 0.71
CA THR A 162 -6.02 -7.88 1.06
C THR A 162 -5.35 -6.92 0.08
N THR A 163 -4.17 -6.41 0.42
CA THR A 163 -3.31 -5.73 -0.56
C THR A 163 -2.83 -6.75 -1.61
N ARG A 164 -2.55 -6.27 -2.82
CA ARG A 164 -1.97 -7.08 -3.89
C ARG A 164 -0.47 -6.83 -3.99
N ALA A 165 0.25 -7.79 -4.53
CA ALA A 165 1.68 -7.68 -4.77
C ALA A 165 1.96 -7.70 -6.27
N LEU A 166 2.59 -6.65 -6.80
CA LEU A 166 2.93 -6.56 -8.23
C LEU A 166 4.26 -7.24 -8.55
N CYS A 167 5.30 -6.93 -7.79
CA CYS A 167 6.62 -7.54 -8.01
C CYS A 167 7.49 -7.52 -6.76
N ILE A 168 8.50 -8.38 -6.77
CA ILE A 168 9.64 -8.35 -5.86
C ILE A 168 10.89 -8.05 -6.68
N VAL A 169 11.62 -7.04 -6.24
CA VAL A 169 12.96 -6.74 -6.72
C VAL A 169 13.96 -7.01 -5.60
N GLY A 170 14.98 -7.80 -5.86
CA GLY A 170 16.05 -8.16 -4.93
C GLY A 170 17.38 -7.50 -5.27
N SER A 171 18.30 -7.53 -4.33
CA SER A 171 19.64 -6.96 -4.46
C SER A 171 20.58 -7.67 -3.47
N ASP A 172 21.88 -7.68 -3.78
CA ASP A 172 22.91 -8.18 -2.87
C ASP A 172 23.29 -7.16 -1.77
N ASP A 173 22.57 -6.04 -1.67
CA ASP A 173 22.74 -5.10 -0.55
C ASP A 173 22.55 -5.83 0.77
N GLU A 174 23.55 -5.73 1.64
CA GLU A 174 23.50 -6.31 2.98
C GLU A 174 22.53 -5.57 3.87
N VAL A 175 21.55 -6.29 4.42
CA VAL A 175 20.61 -5.76 5.41
C VAL A 175 20.84 -6.47 6.74
N TYR A 176 21.21 -5.71 7.74
CA TYR A 176 21.56 -6.24 9.07
C TYR A 176 20.28 -6.54 9.87
N ARG A 177 20.13 -7.82 10.26
CA ARG A 177 19.07 -8.34 11.13
C ARG A 177 19.71 -9.24 12.20
N GLU A 178 19.07 -10.33 12.59
CA GLU A 178 19.72 -11.36 13.41
C GLU A 178 20.97 -11.94 12.74
N GLN A 179 20.94 -11.94 11.42
CA GLN A 179 22.05 -12.25 10.52
C GLN A 179 22.01 -11.28 9.33
N ILE A 180 23.07 -11.22 8.55
CA ILE A 180 23.09 -10.45 7.32
C ILE A 180 22.23 -11.16 6.27
N GLU A 181 21.28 -10.44 5.68
CA GLU A 181 20.36 -10.96 4.66
C GLU A 181 20.34 -10.03 3.44
N PRO A 182 20.04 -10.56 2.25
CA PRO A 182 19.92 -9.74 1.04
C PRO A 182 18.70 -8.81 1.11
N GLY A 183 18.89 -7.60 0.58
CA GLY A 183 17.84 -6.59 0.50
C GLY A 183 16.79 -6.92 -0.56
N ALA A 184 15.54 -6.50 -0.32
CA ALA A 184 14.49 -6.59 -1.32
C ALA A 184 13.48 -5.44 -1.19
N MET A 185 12.82 -5.12 -2.30
CA MET A 185 11.66 -4.23 -2.34
C MET A 185 10.44 -4.97 -2.85
N LEU A 186 9.31 -4.76 -2.18
CA LEU A 186 8.00 -5.24 -2.59
C LEU A 186 7.20 -4.07 -3.15
N THR A 187 6.69 -4.21 -4.37
CA THR A 187 5.68 -3.29 -4.89
C THR A 187 4.30 -3.80 -4.51
N ARG A 188 3.63 -3.03 -3.65
CA ARG A 188 2.26 -3.31 -3.19
C ARG A 188 1.27 -2.44 -3.94
N LEU A 189 0.09 -3.01 -4.18
CA LEU A 189 -1.06 -2.31 -4.74
C LEU A 189 -2.23 -2.41 -3.77
N ALA A 190 -2.86 -1.29 -3.49
CA ALA A 190 -4.09 -1.25 -2.70
C ALA A 190 -4.95 -0.06 -3.15
N PRO A 191 -6.28 -0.10 -2.95
CA PRO A 191 -7.11 1.08 -3.18
C PRO A 191 -6.69 2.25 -2.30
N SER A 192 -6.23 1.98 -1.08
CA SER A 192 -5.63 2.96 -0.15
C SER A 192 -4.74 2.28 0.88
N HIS A 193 -3.76 3.03 1.40
CA HIS A 193 -2.93 2.64 2.54
C HIS A 193 -3.29 3.41 3.83
N VAL A 194 -4.41 4.13 3.85
CA VAL A 194 -4.94 4.78 5.06
C VAL A 194 -5.31 3.71 6.10
N ARG A 195 -4.92 3.91 7.35
CA ARG A 195 -5.06 2.98 8.46
C ARG A 195 -5.87 3.59 9.60
N PHE A 196 -6.30 2.79 10.55
CA PHE A 196 -6.87 3.32 11.80
C PHE A 196 -5.91 4.30 12.47
N GLY A 197 -4.62 3.97 12.52
CA GLY A 197 -3.58 4.80 13.09
C GLY A 197 -3.41 6.17 12.42
N SER A 198 -3.85 6.33 11.17
CA SER A 198 -3.86 7.63 10.48
C SER A 198 -4.84 8.63 11.10
N PHE A 199 -5.88 8.15 11.80
CA PHE A 199 -6.81 8.97 12.57
C PHE A 199 -6.34 9.16 14.00
N GLU A 200 -5.76 8.12 14.60
CA GLU A 200 -5.29 8.16 15.99
C GLU A 200 -4.21 9.22 16.21
N VAL A 201 -3.29 9.41 15.27
CA VAL A 201 -2.24 10.42 15.38
C VAL A 201 -2.81 11.82 15.60
N PHE A 202 -3.88 12.15 14.91
CA PHE A 202 -4.55 13.45 15.04
C PHE A 202 -5.43 13.53 16.28
N TYR A 203 -6.08 12.44 16.65
CA TYR A 203 -6.88 12.37 17.87
C TYR A 203 -6.03 12.69 19.11
N TYR A 204 -4.92 12.00 19.29
CA TYR A 204 -4.03 12.19 20.43
C TYR A 204 -3.25 13.51 20.40
N ARG A 205 -3.19 14.17 19.24
CA ARG A 205 -2.65 15.54 19.09
C ARG A 205 -3.69 16.63 19.27
N ASN A 206 -4.97 16.28 19.54
CA ASN A 206 -6.10 17.20 19.60
C ASN A 206 -6.33 17.98 18.28
N GLN A 207 -5.98 17.39 17.16
CA GLN A 207 -6.11 17.98 15.81
C GLN A 207 -7.38 17.47 15.12
N PHE A 208 -8.55 17.73 15.71
CA PHE A 208 -9.84 17.14 15.29
C PHE A 208 -10.26 17.56 13.88
N GLU A 209 -9.87 18.74 13.40
CA GLU A 209 -10.15 19.15 12.03
C GLU A 209 -9.41 18.28 11.00
N HIS A 210 -8.20 17.80 11.33
CA HIS A 210 -7.49 16.86 10.48
C HIS A 210 -8.19 15.49 10.42
N ILE A 211 -8.82 15.06 11.52
CA ILE A 211 -9.64 13.84 11.53
C ILE A 211 -10.80 13.98 10.56
N ARG A 212 -11.49 15.14 10.60
CA ARG A 212 -12.60 15.42 9.70
C ARG A 212 -12.14 15.47 8.24
N THR A 213 -11.07 16.19 7.97
CA THR A 213 -10.47 16.29 6.62
C THR A 213 -10.12 14.90 6.06
N LEU A 214 -9.49 14.05 6.87
CA LEU A 214 -9.14 12.69 6.46
C LEU A 214 -10.38 11.81 6.27
N ALA A 215 -11.39 11.93 7.15
CA ALA A 215 -12.65 11.20 7.02
C ALA A 215 -13.39 11.59 5.74
N ASP A 216 -13.47 12.89 5.45
CA ASP A 216 -14.08 13.39 4.22
C ASP A 216 -13.37 12.86 2.97
N TYR A 217 -12.04 12.84 2.98
CA TYR A 217 -11.24 12.25 1.91
C TYR A 217 -11.56 10.76 1.74
N VAL A 218 -11.53 9.97 2.82
CA VAL A 218 -11.77 8.53 2.76
C VAL A 218 -13.20 8.24 2.28
N ILE A 219 -14.20 8.96 2.79
CA ILE A 219 -15.58 8.79 2.36
C ILE A 219 -15.73 9.13 0.88
N ALA A 220 -15.22 10.26 0.43
CA ALA A 220 -15.35 10.70 -0.96
C ALA A 220 -14.71 9.73 -1.96
N HIS A 221 -13.58 9.12 -1.61
CA HIS A 221 -12.81 8.28 -2.52
C HIS A 221 -13.09 6.78 -2.42
N HIS A 222 -13.55 6.29 -1.26
CA HIS A 222 -13.65 4.85 -0.99
C HIS A 222 -15.03 4.41 -0.49
N TYR A 223 -15.94 5.35 -0.19
CA TYR A 223 -17.32 5.12 0.24
C TYR A 223 -18.26 6.12 -0.42
N PRO A 224 -18.23 6.23 -1.78
CA PRO A 224 -18.99 7.27 -2.49
C PRO A 224 -20.49 7.19 -2.22
N GLU A 225 -21.00 6.01 -1.86
CA GLU A 225 -22.40 5.78 -1.48
C GLU A 225 -22.80 6.50 -0.19
N LEU A 226 -21.84 6.91 0.63
CA LEU A 226 -22.10 7.57 1.92
C LEU A 226 -21.94 9.11 1.85
N VAL A 227 -21.50 9.68 0.74
CA VAL A 227 -21.23 11.12 0.62
C VAL A 227 -22.44 11.97 0.97
N ASP A 228 -23.62 11.56 0.51
CA ASP A 228 -24.89 12.25 0.72
C ASP A 228 -25.74 11.71 1.88
N ALA A 229 -25.18 10.80 2.68
CA ALA A 229 -25.87 10.25 3.84
C ALA A 229 -26.12 11.32 4.92
N GLN A 230 -27.29 11.32 5.55
CA GLN A 230 -27.68 12.31 6.56
C GLN A 230 -26.69 12.40 7.73
N ASP A 231 -26.16 11.25 8.17
CA ASP A 231 -25.09 11.14 9.17
C ASP A 231 -23.96 10.29 8.60
N ARG A 232 -23.24 10.85 7.62
CA ARG A 232 -22.22 10.12 6.86
C ARG A 232 -21.09 9.56 7.71
N TYR A 233 -20.73 10.22 8.81
CA TYR A 233 -19.63 9.74 9.66
C TYR A 233 -20.06 8.54 10.51
N ALA A 234 -21.31 8.53 11.03
CA ALA A 234 -21.82 7.38 11.75
C ALA A 234 -22.03 6.20 10.81
N ALA A 235 -22.61 6.42 9.62
CA ALA A 235 -22.80 5.39 8.59
C ALA A 235 -21.45 4.82 8.12
N TRP A 236 -20.46 5.67 7.96
CA TRP A 236 -19.10 5.23 7.62
C TRP A 236 -18.48 4.39 8.74
N LEU A 237 -18.58 4.81 10.01
CA LEU A 237 -18.07 4.03 11.15
C LEU A 237 -18.75 2.65 11.22
N GLU A 238 -20.06 2.57 11.03
CA GLU A 238 -20.80 1.31 10.98
C GLU A 238 -20.26 0.39 9.86
N THR A 239 -20.09 0.94 8.65
CA THR A 239 -19.54 0.18 7.51
C THR A 239 -18.11 -0.33 7.79
N VAL A 240 -17.26 0.47 8.42
CA VAL A 240 -15.89 0.06 8.79
C VAL A 240 -15.93 -1.07 9.82
N VAL A 241 -16.84 -1.01 10.81
CA VAL A 241 -17.03 -2.09 11.80
C VAL A 241 -17.47 -3.38 11.11
N GLU A 242 -18.46 -3.31 10.22
CA GLU A 242 -18.95 -4.47 9.48
C GLU A 242 -17.89 -5.10 8.59
N ARG A 243 -17.15 -4.29 7.83
CA ARG A 243 -16.04 -4.77 6.96
C ARG A 243 -14.95 -5.44 7.80
N THR A 244 -14.55 -4.82 8.93
CA THR A 244 -13.54 -5.38 9.82
C THR A 244 -14.00 -6.71 10.42
N ALA A 245 -15.24 -6.79 10.90
CA ALA A 245 -15.81 -8.02 11.46
C ALA A 245 -15.87 -9.14 10.40
N SER A 246 -16.31 -8.80 9.18
CA SER A 246 -16.35 -9.72 8.04
C SER A 246 -14.96 -10.24 7.67
N LEU A 247 -13.96 -9.36 7.62
CA LEU A 247 -12.56 -9.72 7.31
C LEU A 247 -12.01 -10.72 8.35
N ILE A 248 -12.21 -10.43 9.63
CA ILE A 248 -11.74 -11.31 10.72
C ILE A 248 -12.45 -12.67 10.67
N ALA A 249 -13.76 -12.69 10.41
CA ALA A 249 -14.50 -13.93 10.23
C ALA A 249 -13.97 -14.77 9.06
N GLN A 250 -13.63 -14.15 7.93
CA GLN A 250 -13.03 -14.82 6.78
C GLN A 250 -11.63 -15.38 7.12
N TRP A 251 -10.79 -14.64 7.85
CA TRP A 251 -9.50 -15.15 8.31
C TRP A 251 -9.67 -16.40 9.18
N GLN A 252 -10.60 -16.36 10.14
CA GLN A 252 -10.88 -17.51 11.01
C GLN A 252 -11.40 -18.71 10.22
N ALA A 253 -12.25 -18.48 9.21
CA ALA A 253 -12.81 -19.55 8.39
C ALA A 253 -11.74 -20.33 7.61
N VAL A 254 -10.62 -19.70 7.26
CA VAL A 254 -9.48 -20.36 6.59
C VAL A 254 -8.34 -20.74 7.55
N GLY A 255 -8.54 -20.60 8.86
CA GLY A 255 -7.55 -20.92 9.88
C GLY A 255 -6.38 -19.95 9.96
N PHE A 256 -6.53 -18.72 9.42
CA PHE A 256 -5.48 -17.71 9.49
C PHE A 256 -5.55 -16.91 10.80
N CYS A 257 -4.44 -16.88 11.53
CA CYS A 257 -4.25 -16.04 12.70
C CYS A 257 -3.28 -14.92 12.39
N HIS A 258 -3.81 -13.67 12.22
CA HIS A 258 -2.97 -12.51 11.93
C HIS A 258 -1.99 -12.21 13.07
N GLY A 259 -2.45 -12.23 14.32
CA GLY A 259 -1.63 -12.08 15.52
C GLY A 259 -1.11 -10.67 15.83
N VAL A 260 -1.21 -9.71 14.92
CA VAL A 260 -0.68 -8.33 15.09
C VAL A 260 -1.66 -7.32 14.48
N MET A 261 -2.91 -7.30 14.99
CA MET A 261 -3.97 -6.37 14.54
C MET A 261 -3.90 -5.04 15.29
N ASN A 262 -2.71 -4.48 15.40
CA ASN A 262 -2.52 -3.12 15.90
C ASN A 262 -3.18 -2.11 14.95
N SER A 263 -3.58 -0.95 15.45
CA SER A 263 -4.25 0.08 14.63
C SER A 263 -3.37 0.65 13.50
N ASP A 264 -2.06 0.53 13.62
CA ASP A 264 -1.10 0.82 12.55
C ASP A 264 -0.99 -0.28 11.49
N ASN A 265 -1.62 -1.44 11.69
CA ASN A 265 -1.60 -2.58 10.75
C ASN A 265 -2.96 -2.87 10.10
N MET A 266 -4.00 -2.12 10.45
CA MET A 266 -5.35 -2.33 9.94
C MET A 266 -5.74 -1.19 9.01
N SER A 267 -6.19 -1.56 7.79
CA SER A 267 -6.77 -0.60 6.84
C SER A 267 -8.10 -0.08 7.34
N ILE A 268 -8.45 1.14 6.91
CA ILE A 268 -9.75 1.75 7.15
C ILE A 268 -10.81 1.34 6.10
N LEU A 269 -10.41 0.57 5.07
CA LEU A 269 -11.26 0.13 3.95
C LEU A 269 -11.94 -1.21 4.20
#